data_765898d4a99c8c4922f899a53d2c6162
#
_entry.id   765898d4a99c8c4922f899a53d2c6162
#
_cell.length_a   1.000
_cell.length_b   1.000
_cell.length_c   1.000
_cell.angle_alpha   90.00
_cell.angle_beta   90.00
_cell.angle_gamma   90.00
#
_symmetry.space_group_name_H-M   'P 1'
#
loop_
_entity.id
_entity.type
_entity.pdbx_description
1 polymer ?
#
loop_
_entity_poly.entity_id
_entity_poly.type
_entity_poly.pdbx_seq_one_letter_code
_entity_poly.pdbx_strand_id
1 'polypeptide(L)'
;ALVARVQAGAYGPQLEKALQEKGFTLGHYPQSFEFSTLGGWIAPRSAGHQSNKYGKAEAWLVSARLATPGGMWSTEGFPGSAAGPQLKDIVAGSEGVLGVITDAEVRIHRVPEVKDYRGYVFMGFELGVAAAREMMQAGVQTAMIRLSDVAETFFYHSLHTGGEGGDEPAGFCLMLVGLEGDTQTVETALARSRAIIEQHGGMHMGESMGETWYQGRFEMPYLRDPMMERGLGVDTLETATRWSSIVHLHDVTTKAIAD
;
A
#
# COMPACT_ATOMS: atom_id res chain seq x y z
N ALA A 1 -21.49 7.83 -12.34
CA ALA A 1 -20.74 7.36 -11.16
C ALA A 1 -19.40 6.82 -11.63
N LEU A 2 -18.33 7.07 -10.86
CA LEU A 2 -17.02 6.48 -11.12
C LEU A 2 -17.00 5.07 -10.51
N VAL A 3 -17.63 4.12 -11.18
CA VAL A 3 -17.78 2.72 -10.77
C VAL A 3 -17.56 1.83 -11.99
N ALA A 4 -16.83 0.74 -11.79
CA ALA A 4 -16.66 -0.31 -12.79
C ALA A 4 -17.13 -1.66 -12.21
N ARG A 5 -17.81 -2.47 -13.02
CA ARG A 5 -18.11 -3.85 -12.70
C ARG A 5 -17.02 -4.75 -13.28
N VAL A 6 -16.43 -5.60 -12.44
CA VAL A 6 -15.27 -6.40 -12.77
C VAL A 6 -15.47 -7.83 -12.25
N GLN A 7 -15.12 -8.84 -13.06
CA GLN A 7 -15.13 -10.24 -12.64
C GLN A 7 -14.03 -10.51 -11.60
N ALA A 8 -14.32 -11.34 -10.62
CA ALA A 8 -13.41 -11.64 -9.51
C ALA A 8 -12.08 -12.27 -9.95
N GLY A 9 -12.05 -12.95 -11.09
CA GLY A 9 -10.85 -13.55 -11.67
C GLY A 9 -9.95 -12.59 -12.46
N ALA A 10 -10.30 -11.31 -12.58
CA ALA A 10 -9.45 -10.34 -13.27
C ALA A 10 -8.16 -10.09 -12.49
N TYR A 11 -6.99 -10.29 -13.13
CA TYR A 11 -5.67 -9.99 -12.57
C TYR A 11 -5.40 -8.48 -12.56
N GLY A 12 -4.55 -8.06 -11.62
CA GLY A 12 -4.19 -6.66 -11.44
C GLY A 12 -3.77 -5.94 -12.71
N PRO A 13 -2.75 -6.43 -13.45
CA PRO A 13 -2.29 -5.79 -14.68
C PRO A 13 -3.37 -5.70 -15.76
N GLN A 14 -4.20 -6.74 -15.90
CA GLN A 14 -5.30 -6.75 -16.88
C GLN A 14 -6.37 -5.71 -16.54
N LEU A 15 -6.75 -5.64 -15.26
CA LEU A 15 -7.73 -4.68 -14.77
C LEU A 15 -7.25 -3.25 -14.95
N GLU A 16 -6.05 -2.94 -14.48
CA GLU A 16 -5.49 -1.59 -14.58
C GLU A 16 -5.31 -1.16 -16.03
N LYS A 17 -4.81 -2.03 -16.91
CA LYS A 17 -4.69 -1.74 -18.34
C LYS A 17 -6.05 -1.35 -18.93
N ALA A 18 -7.09 -2.15 -18.70
CA ALA A 18 -8.43 -1.89 -19.22
C ALA A 18 -9.05 -0.60 -18.69
N LEU A 19 -8.72 -0.21 -17.44
CA LEU A 19 -9.17 1.06 -16.87
C LEU A 19 -8.37 2.24 -17.43
N GLN A 20 -7.04 2.11 -17.54
CA GLN A 20 -6.15 3.17 -18.03
C GLN A 20 -6.42 3.53 -19.49
N GLU A 21 -6.76 2.57 -20.34
CA GLU A 21 -7.22 2.82 -21.72
C GLU A 21 -8.45 3.73 -21.79
N LYS A 22 -9.18 3.86 -20.67
CA LYS A 22 -10.36 4.74 -20.52
C LYS A 22 -10.09 5.97 -19.65
N GLY A 23 -8.84 6.20 -19.24
CA GLY A 23 -8.43 7.31 -18.39
C GLY A 23 -8.74 7.12 -16.90
N PHE A 24 -8.91 5.87 -16.44
CA PHE A 24 -9.24 5.55 -15.06
C PHE A 24 -8.23 4.58 -14.43
N THR A 25 -8.25 4.47 -13.11
CA THR A 25 -7.47 3.52 -12.29
C THR A 25 -8.31 3.08 -11.10
N LEU A 26 -8.11 1.86 -10.64
CA LEU A 26 -8.57 1.42 -9.32
C LEU A 26 -7.66 1.98 -8.21
N GLY A 27 -6.37 2.12 -8.52
CA GLY A 27 -5.36 2.60 -7.57
C GLY A 27 -4.99 1.58 -6.49
N HIS A 28 -5.33 0.32 -6.69
CA HIS A 28 -5.02 -0.75 -5.74
C HIS A 28 -3.82 -1.56 -6.23
N TYR A 29 -2.69 -1.38 -5.55
CA TYR A 29 -1.40 -1.98 -5.93
C TYR A 29 -0.78 -2.73 -4.74
N PRO A 30 -1.29 -3.94 -4.39
CA PRO A 30 -0.63 -4.79 -3.39
C PRO A 30 0.71 -5.32 -3.94
N GLN A 31 1.60 -5.81 -3.07
CA GLN A 31 2.85 -6.44 -3.52
C GLN A 31 2.61 -7.59 -4.50
N SER A 32 1.54 -8.36 -4.30
CA SER A 32 1.11 -9.46 -5.17
C SER A 32 0.38 -9.01 -6.44
N PHE A 33 0.42 -7.73 -6.81
CA PHE A 33 -0.38 -7.13 -7.89
C PHE A 33 -0.37 -7.95 -9.18
N GLU A 34 0.78 -8.46 -9.59
CA GLU A 34 0.95 -9.20 -10.84
C GLU A 34 0.35 -10.61 -10.80
N PHE A 35 0.19 -11.19 -9.60
CA PHE A 35 -0.23 -12.58 -9.38
C PHE A 35 -1.59 -12.72 -8.73
N SER A 36 -2.21 -11.63 -8.32
CA SER A 36 -3.46 -11.64 -7.57
C SER A 36 -4.62 -11.08 -8.37
N THR A 37 -5.82 -11.49 -7.98
CA THR A 37 -7.06 -11.15 -8.67
C THR A 37 -7.94 -10.24 -7.81
N LEU A 38 -8.91 -9.58 -8.44
CA LEU A 38 -9.87 -8.73 -7.74
C LEU A 38 -10.58 -9.46 -6.58
N GLY A 39 -11.06 -10.67 -6.81
CA GLY A 39 -11.72 -11.47 -5.76
C GLY A 39 -10.76 -11.84 -4.63
N GLY A 40 -9.49 -12.11 -4.98
CA GLY A 40 -8.41 -12.35 -4.03
C GLY A 40 -8.02 -11.12 -3.23
N TRP A 41 -8.34 -9.91 -3.67
CA TRP A 41 -8.16 -8.68 -2.88
C TRP A 41 -9.33 -8.41 -1.95
N ILE A 42 -10.57 -8.67 -2.40
CA ILE A 42 -11.76 -8.43 -1.60
C ILE A 42 -11.84 -9.43 -0.43
N ALA A 43 -11.55 -10.70 -0.69
CA ALA A 43 -11.70 -11.76 0.30
C ALA A 43 -10.90 -11.53 1.59
N PRO A 44 -9.61 -11.15 1.59
CA PRO A 44 -8.82 -10.88 2.79
C PRO A 44 -8.74 -9.39 3.18
N ARG A 45 -9.52 -8.50 2.57
CA ARG A 45 -9.44 -7.02 2.78
C ARG A 45 -8.06 -6.45 2.43
N SER A 46 -7.54 -6.85 1.29
CA SER A 46 -6.21 -6.46 0.82
C SER A 46 -5.94 -4.95 0.95
N ALA A 47 -4.74 -4.62 1.40
CA ALA A 47 -4.16 -3.29 1.31
C ALA A 47 -3.18 -3.21 0.13
N GLY A 48 -3.02 -2.03 -0.44
CA GLY A 48 -2.04 -1.75 -1.50
C GLY A 48 -1.10 -0.62 -1.10
N HIS A 49 -0.01 -0.45 -1.81
CA HIS A 49 1.00 0.58 -1.53
C HIS A 49 0.41 1.99 -1.46
N GLN A 50 -0.63 2.28 -2.26
CA GLN A 50 -1.27 3.60 -2.35
C GLN A 50 -2.60 3.67 -1.60
N SER A 51 -2.81 2.82 -0.60
CA SER A 51 -4.06 2.79 0.17
C SER A 51 -4.32 4.05 0.99
N ASN A 52 -3.32 4.89 1.26
CA ASN A 52 -3.53 6.19 1.87
C ASN A 52 -4.45 7.07 1.02
N LYS A 53 -4.33 7.00 -0.30
CA LYS A 53 -5.14 7.77 -1.24
C LYS A 53 -6.40 7.02 -1.68
N TYR A 54 -6.24 5.79 -2.11
CA TYR A 54 -7.31 5.05 -2.80
C TYR A 54 -8.12 4.14 -1.86
N GLY A 55 -7.66 3.96 -0.63
CA GLY A 55 -8.28 3.06 0.34
C GLY A 55 -7.87 1.60 0.14
N LYS A 56 -8.25 0.78 1.11
CA LYS A 56 -8.16 -0.68 1.08
C LYS A 56 -9.38 -1.28 0.39
N ALA A 57 -9.42 -2.60 0.25
CA ALA A 57 -10.49 -3.31 -0.47
C ALA A 57 -11.90 -2.93 -0.02
N GLU A 58 -12.14 -2.79 1.27
CA GLU A 58 -13.45 -2.38 1.81
C GLU A 58 -13.83 -0.94 1.48
N ALA A 59 -12.87 -0.06 1.21
CA ALA A 59 -13.13 1.34 0.91
C ALA A 59 -13.55 1.56 -0.55
N TRP A 60 -12.95 0.81 -1.49
CA TRP A 60 -13.30 0.93 -2.90
C TRP A 60 -14.35 -0.07 -3.37
N LEU A 61 -14.68 -1.11 -2.57
CA LEU A 61 -15.77 -2.03 -2.87
C LEU A 61 -17.12 -1.29 -2.76
N VAL A 62 -17.92 -1.32 -3.82
CA VAL A 62 -19.28 -0.77 -3.86
C VAL A 62 -20.32 -1.87 -3.67
N SER A 63 -20.21 -2.96 -4.41
CA SER A 63 -21.04 -4.15 -4.27
C SER A 63 -20.30 -5.41 -4.71
N ALA A 64 -20.77 -6.57 -4.27
CA ALA A 64 -20.25 -7.86 -4.70
C ALA A 64 -21.38 -8.86 -4.97
N ARG A 65 -21.14 -9.77 -5.90
CA ARG A 65 -21.98 -10.96 -6.10
C ARG A 65 -21.22 -12.23 -5.71
N LEU A 66 -21.90 -13.11 -5.03
CA LEU A 66 -21.37 -14.37 -4.53
C LEU A 66 -22.22 -15.55 -4.99
N ALA A 67 -21.58 -16.64 -5.38
CA ALA A 67 -22.20 -17.93 -5.49
C ALA A 67 -22.14 -18.61 -4.11
N THR A 68 -23.30 -18.92 -3.53
CA THR A 68 -23.44 -19.54 -2.22
C THR A 68 -24.19 -20.88 -2.34
N PRO A 69 -24.16 -21.76 -1.32
CA PRO A 69 -24.95 -22.99 -1.36
C PRO A 69 -26.47 -22.75 -1.51
N GLY A 70 -26.97 -21.59 -1.08
CA GLY A 70 -28.37 -21.18 -1.22
C GLY A 70 -28.72 -20.50 -2.54
N GLY A 71 -27.74 -20.33 -3.46
CA GLY A 71 -27.91 -19.65 -4.75
C GLY A 71 -27.07 -18.38 -4.85
N MET A 72 -27.35 -17.59 -5.88
CA MET A 72 -26.64 -16.31 -6.08
C MET A 72 -27.14 -15.27 -5.08
N TRP A 73 -26.19 -14.64 -4.40
CA TRP A 73 -26.41 -13.53 -3.49
C TRP A 73 -25.64 -12.31 -3.95
N SER A 74 -26.24 -11.12 -3.81
CA SER A 74 -25.59 -9.86 -4.13
C SER A 74 -25.83 -8.85 -3.03
N THR A 75 -24.81 -8.07 -2.75
CA THR A 75 -24.94 -6.86 -1.93
C THR A 75 -25.49 -5.73 -2.79
N GLU A 76 -26.10 -4.73 -2.15
CA GLU A 76 -26.64 -3.57 -2.85
C GLU A 76 -25.53 -2.61 -3.27
N GLY A 77 -25.61 -2.12 -4.53
CA GLY A 77 -24.64 -1.21 -5.14
C GLY A 77 -24.92 0.27 -4.88
N PHE A 78 -25.41 0.63 -3.69
CA PHE A 78 -25.63 2.02 -3.35
C PHE A 78 -24.32 2.72 -2.98
N PRO A 79 -24.09 3.97 -3.39
CA PRO A 79 -22.90 4.71 -3.01
C PRO A 79 -22.84 5.04 -1.51
N GLY A 80 -23.95 4.96 -0.80
CA GLY A 80 -24.10 5.12 0.64
C GLY A 80 -25.53 4.87 1.05
N SER A 81 -25.74 4.34 2.25
CA SER A 81 -27.06 4.08 2.84
C SER A 81 -27.04 4.47 4.31
N ALA A 82 -28.14 5.06 4.77
CA ALA A 82 -28.40 5.32 6.20
C ALA A 82 -29.16 4.17 6.87
N ALA A 83 -29.50 3.09 6.15
CA ALA A 83 -30.29 1.98 6.61
C ALA A 83 -29.42 0.74 6.86
N GLY A 84 -29.25 0.38 8.11
CA GLY A 84 -28.64 -0.87 8.56
C GLY A 84 -27.15 -1.02 8.28
N PRO A 85 -26.57 -2.20 8.59
CA PRO A 85 -25.19 -2.54 8.28
C PRO A 85 -25.00 -2.66 6.77
N GLN A 86 -23.84 -2.24 6.27
CA GLN A 86 -23.48 -2.44 4.87
C GLN A 86 -23.01 -3.87 4.63
N LEU A 87 -23.77 -4.65 3.86
CA LEU A 87 -23.46 -6.06 3.60
C LEU A 87 -22.13 -6.25 2.84
N LYS A 88 -21.71 -5.28 2.05
CA LYS A 88 -20.41 -5.29 1.38
C LYS A 88 -19.24 -5.41 2.37
N ASP A 89 -19.36 -4.82 3.56
CA ASP A 89 -18.33 -4.84 4.60
C ASP A 89 -18.22 -6.22 5.28
N ILE A 90 -19.27 -7.03 5.20
CA ILE A 90 -19.26 -8.43 5.63
C ILE A 90 -18.59 -9.31 4.57
N VAL A 91 -18.77 -9.00 3.29
CA VAL A 91 -18.14 -9.70 2.19
C VAL A 91 -16.63 -9.45 2.14
N ALA A 92 -16.22 -8.18 2.31
CA ALA A 92 -14.81 -7.82 2.39
C ALA A 92 -14.19 -8.40 3.67
N GLY A 93 -13.28 -9.34 3.52
CA GLY A 93 -12.64 -10.05 4.63
C GLY A 93 -13.34 -11.35 5.04
N SER A 94 -14.31 -11.84 4.25
CA SER A 94 -15.01 -13.10 4.54
C SER A 94 -14.19 -14.35 4.21
N GLU A 95 -13.10 -14.24 3.47
CA GLU A 95 -12.16 -15.33 3.13
C GLU A 95 -12.85 -16.64 2.66
N GLY A 96 -13.96 -16.50 1.93
CA GLY A 96 -14.69 -17.62 1.36
C GLY A 96 -15.76 -18.24 2.28
N VAL A 97 -15.91 -17.80 3.53
CA VAL A 97 -16.89 -18.35 4.48
C VAL A 97 -18.34 -18.17 4.01
N LEU A 98 -18.62 -17.08 3.29
CA LEU A 98 -19.97 -16.77 2.78
C LEU A 98 -20.26 -17.36 1.40
N GLY A 99 -19.23 -17.70 0.63
CA GLY A 99 -19.36 -18.17 -0.74
C GLY A 99 -18.21 -17.69 -1.62
N VAL A 100 -18.32 -17.94 -2.92
CA VAL A 100 -17.31 -17.57 -3.92
C VAL A 100 -17.71 -16.25 -4.59
N ILE A 101 -16.87 -15.23 -4.49
CA ILE A 101 -17.07 -13.95 -5.17
C ILE A 101 -16.97 -14.17 -6.68
N THR A 102 -18.00 -13.79 -7.44
CA THR A 102 -18.03 -13.93 -8.90
C THR A 102 -17.67 -12.65 -9.62
N ASP A 103 -18.17 -11.54 -9.14
CA ASP A 103 -17.88 -10.20 -9.64
C ASP A 103 -18.17 -9.14 -8.56
N ALA A 104 -17.64 -7.94 -8.77
CA ALA A 104 -17.85 -6.82 -7.88
C ALA A 104 -17.98 -5.51 -8.67
N GLU A 105 -18.67 -4.56 -8.09
CA GLU A 105 -18.61 -3.16 -8.47
C GLU A 105 -17.61 -2.44 -7.58
N VAL A 106 -16.67 -1.75 -8.23
CA VAL A 106 -15.56 -1.07 -7.56
C VAL A 106 -15.52 0.39 -7.92
N ARG A 107 -15.19 1.23 -6.94
CA ARG A 107 -14.97 2.66 -7.18
C ARG A 107 -13.66 2.83 -7.93
N ILE A 108 -13.71 3.64 -8.99
CA ILE A 108 -12.53 3.98 -9.80
C ILE A 108 -12.26 5.47 -9.73
N HIS A 109 -11.04 5.85 -10.05
CA HIS A 109 -10.55 7.22 -10.02
C HIS A 109 -10.03 7.60 -11.41
N ARG A 110 -9.95 8.91 -11.71
CA ARG A 110 -9.20 9.37 -12.89
C ARG A 110 -7.73 9.05 -12.69
N VAL A 111 -7.02 8.71 -13.76
CA VAL A 111 -5.56 8.58 -13.71
C VAL A 111 -4.99 9.93 -13.24
N PRO A 112 -4.11 9.96 -12.23
CA PRO A 112 -3.51 11.20 -11.75
C PRO A 112 -2.65 11.84 -12.84
N GLU A 113 -2.72 13.16 -12.95
CA GLU A 113 -1.93 13.95 -13.89
C GLU A 113 -0.44 13.95 -13.51
N VAL A 114 -0.19 14.02 -12.20
CA VAL A 114 1.15 14.04 -11.63
C VAL A 114 1.31 12.91 -10.63
N LYS A 115 2.47 12.26 -10.69
CA LYS A 115 2.97 11.30 -9.68
C LYS A 115 4.35 11.77 -9.26
N ASP A 116 4.54 12.01 -7.97
CA ASP A 116 5.79 12.46 -7.38
C ASP A 116 6.15 11.52 -6.22
N TYR A 117 7.29 10.86 -6.30
CA TYR A 117 7.78 9.93 -5.29
C TYR A 117 9.16 10.36 -4.83
N ARG A 118 9.34 10.57 -3.53
CA ARG A 118 10.59 11.09 -2.96
C ARG A 118 11.07 10.28 -1.77
N GLY A 119 12.39 10.23 -1.63
CA GLY A 119 13.08 9.62 -0.50
C GLY A 119 13.57 10.67 0.49
N TYR A 120 13.45 10.31 1.77
CA TYR A 120 13.96 11.09 2.89
C TYR A 120 14.64 10.15 3.88
N VAL A 121 15.66 10.62 4.58
CA VAL A 121 16.32 9.84 5.63
C VAL A 121 16.21 10.53 6.98
N PHE A 122 16.11 9.72 8.02
CA PHE A 122 16.06 10.13 9.42
C PHE A 122 17.16 9.42 10.21
N MET A 123 17.71 10.11 11.22
CA MET A 123 18.71 9.55 12.14
C MET A 123 18.10 8.62 13.22
N GLY A 124 16.87 8.16 13.05
CA GLY A 124 16.19 7.27 13.97
C GLY A 124 14.76 6.99 13.54
N PHE A 125 14.28 5.78 13.86
CA PHE A 125 12.94 5.32 13.48
C PHE A 125 11.83 6.17 14.10
N GLU A 126 11.99 6.58 15.36
CA GLU A 126 10.99 7.39 16.07
C GLU A 126 10.77 8.75 15.42
N LEU A 127 11.81 9.39 14.88
CA LEU A 127 11.70 10.66 14.18
C LEU A 127 10.88 10.51 12.89
N GLY A 128 11.13 9.45 12.13
CA GLY A 128 10.33 9.12 10.96
C GLY A 128 8.87 8.81 11.31
N VAL A 129 8.63 8.06 12.38
CA VAL A 129 7.28 7.79 12.89
C VAL A 129 6.55 9.08 13.28
N ALA A 130 7.25 10.01 13.97
CA ALA A 130 6.68 11.28 14.37
C ALA A 130 6.29 12.14 13.15
N ALA A 131 7.15 12.20 12.13
CA ALA A 131 6.87 12.90 10.88
C ALA A 131 5.67 12.28 10.12
N ALA A 132 5.65 10.95 9.98
CA ALA A 132 4.54 10.24 9.34
C ALA A 132 3.21 10.50 10.07
N ARG A 133 3.21 10.42 11.40
CA ARG A 133 2.03 10.72 12.21
C ARG A 133 1.54 12.13 11.99
N GLU A 134 2.43 13.12 12.02
CA GLU A 134 2.04 14.52 11.84
C GLU A 134 1.49 14.78 10.44
N MET A 135 2.10 14.24 9.38
CA MET A 135 1.56 14.32 8.03
C MET A 135 0.14 13.78 7.93
N MET A 136 -0.11 12.61 8.52
CA MET A 136 -1.44 11.99 8.49
C MET A 136 -2.47 12.78 9.33
N GLN A 137 -2.09 13.26 10.51
CA GLN A 137 -2.98 14.04 11.38
C GLN A 137 -3.24 15.46 10.85
N ALA A 138 -2.28 16.04 10.14
CA ALA A 138 -2.45 17.32 9.45
C ALA A 138 -3.27 17.19 8.15
N GLY A 139 -3.67 15.98 7.75
CA GLY A 139 -4.45 15.75 6.54
C GLY A 139 -3.66 16.02 5.25
N VAL A 140 -2.35 15.77 5.25
CA VAL A 140 -1.56 15.82 4.02
C VAL A 140 -2.01 14.70 3.09
N GLN A 141 -2.37 15.04 1.87
CA GLN A 141 -2.91 14.07 0.89
C GLN A 141 -1.77 13.27 0.25
N THR A 142 -1.28 12.27 0.95
CA THR A 142 -0.27 11.34 0.42
C THR A 142 -0.95 10.16 -0.27
N ALA A 143 -0.33 9.65 -1.33
CA ALA A 143 -0.71 8.36 -1.92
C ALA A 143 -0.11 7.21 -1.12
N MET A 144 1.12 7.41 -0.63
CA MET A 144 1.87 6.44 0.14
C MET A 144 2.81 7.15 1.14
N ILE A 145 2.97 6.55 2.31
CA ILE A 145 4.10 6.79 3.22
C ILE A 145 4.64 5.42 3.61
N ARG A 146 5.93 5.20 3.43
CA ARG A 146 6.65 4.01 3.88
C ARG A 146 7.87 4.45 4.68
N LEU A 147 8.04 3.91 5.86
CA LEU A 147 9.23 4.12 6.70
C LEU A 147 9.89 2.76 6.93
N SER A 148 11.12 2.63 6.49
CA SER A 148 11.98 1.48 6.74
C SER A 148 12.89 1.80 7.93
N ASP A 149 13.11 0.82 8.80
CA ASP A 149 14.11 0.93 9.85
C ASP A 149 15.54 0.85 9.30
N VAL A 150 16.53 0.87 10.18
CA VAL A 150 17.95 0.83 9.80
C VAL A 150 18.29 -0.46 9.06
N ALA A 151 17.78 -1.60 9.52
CA ALA A 151 18.09 -2.90 8.94
C ALA A 151 17.49 -3.07 7.56
N GLU A 152 16.21 -2.72 7.38
CA GLU A 152 15.53 -2.75 6.08
C GLU A 152 16.13 -1.72 5.12
N THR A 153 16.49 -0.52 5.60
CA THR A 153 17.15 0.52 4.80
C THR A 153 18.49 0.03 4.25
N PHE A 154 19.29 -0.61 5.10
CA PHE A 154 20.57 -1.19 4.70
C PHE A 154 20.39 -2.33 3.69
N PHE A 155 19.43 -3.23 3.95
CA PHE A 155 19.11 -4.34 3.04
C PHE A 155 18.69 -3.82 1.66
N TYR A 156 17.80 -2.82 1.62
CA TYR A 156 17.34 -2.20 0.38
C TYR A 156 18.50 -1.53 -0.38
N HIS A 157 19.37 -0.81 0.32
CA HIS A 157 20.57 -0.20 -0.26
C HIS A 157 21.51 -1.25 -0.86
N SER A 158 21.79 -2.31 -0.12
CA SER A 158 22.68 -3.40 -0.56
C SER A 158 22.16 -4.13 -1.80
N LEU A 159 20.86 -4.32 -1.94
CA LEU A 159 20.25 -4.90 -3.14
C LEU A 159 20.47 -4.03 -4.39
N HIS A 160 20.44 -2.71 -4.24
CA HIS A 160 20.55 -1.78 -5.37
C HIS A 160 21.99 -1.40 -5.72
N THR A 161 22.93 -1.56 -4.80
CA THR A 161 24.36 -1.26 -5.00
C THR A 161 25.21 -2.50 -5.27
N GLY A 162 24.61 -3.69 -5.35
CA GLY A 162 25.34 -4.95 -5.54
C GLY A 162 26.26 -5.31 -4.37
N GLY A 163 25.99 -4.76 -3.16
CA GLY A 163 26.81 -5.00 -1.97
C GLY A 163 27.98 -4.03 -1.76
N GLU A 164 28.14 -3.04 -2.63
CA GLU A 164 29.23 -2.03 -2.52
C GLU A 164 29.01 -1.00 -1.40
N GLY A 165 27.94 -1.14 -0.60
CA GLY A 165 27.49 -0.15 0.40
C GLY A 165 28.19 -0.19 1.78
N GLY A 166 29.26 -0.99 1.96
CA GLY A 166 29.94 -1.15 3.26
C GLY A 166 29.30 -2.23 4.14
N ASP A 167 30.07 -2.66 5.18
CA ASP A 167 29.69 -3.80 6.02
C ASP A 167 28.75 -3.43 7.19
N GLU A 168 28.48 -2.15 7.43
CA GLU A 168 27.65 -1.70 8.54
C GLU A 168 26.51 -0.75 8.10
N PRO A 169 25.32 -0.89 8.73
CA PRO A 169 24.23 0.06 8.48
C PRO A 169 24.63 1.49 8.91
N ALA A 170 24.40 2.45 8.04
CA ALA A 170 24.74 3.87 8.29
C ALA A 170 23.88 4.54 9.38
N GLY A 171 23.04 3.81 10.10
CA GLY A 171 22.17 4.33 11.16
C GLY A 171 20.97 5.13 10.67
N PHE A 172 20.70 5.13 9.37
CA PHE A 172 19.58 5.87 8.78
C PHE A 172 18.33 5.00 8.60
N CYS A 173 17.18 5.63 8.80
CA CYS A 173 15.86 5.10 8.44
C CYS A 173 15.37 5.80 7.18
N LEU A 174 14.97 5.04 6.16
CA LEU A 174 14.47 5.57 4.88
C LEU A 174 12.96 5.78 4.95
N MET A 175 12.51 6.99 4.65
CA MET A 175 11.10 7.27 4.39
C MET A 175 10.88 7.54 2.91
N LEU A 176 9.89 6.86 2.33
CA LEU A 176 9.39 7.14 0.99
C LEU A 176 8.02 7.78 1.09
N VAL A 177 7.83 8.89 0.37
CA VAL A 177 6.55 9.60 0.29
C VAL A 177 6.12 9.67 -1.16
N GLY A 178 4.93 9.13 -1.46
CA GLY A 178 4.31 9.19 -2.77
C GLY A 178 3.14 10.16 -2.77
N LEU A 179 3.08 11.02 -3.77
CA LEU A 179 2.04 12.01 -4.00
C LEU A 179 1.47 11.81 -5.39
N GLU A 180 0.14 11.83 -5.51
CA GLU A 180 -0.53 11.66 -6.80
C GLU A 180 -1.74 12.60 -6.87
N GLY A 181 -2.01 13.19 -8.03
CA GLY A 181 -3.17 14.06 -8.21
C GLY A 181 -3.05 14.96 -9.42
N ASP A 182 -3.80 16.09 -9.38
CA ASP A 182 -3.53 17.24 -10.22
C ASP A 182 -2.30 18.01 -9.72
N THR A 183 -1.76 18.88 -10.55
CA THR A 183 -0.53 19.64 -10.25
C THR A 183 -0.65 20.42 -8.94
N GLN A 184 -1.73 21.15 -8.72
CA GLN A 184 -1.91 22.00 -7.54
C GLN A 184 -1.99 21.16 -6.25
N THR A 185 -2.69 20.03 -6.29
CA THR A 185 -2.81 19.10 -5.17
C THR A 185 -1.44 18.53 -4.79
N VAL A 186 -0.65 18.10 -5.79
CA VAL A 186 0.67 17.51 -5.56
C VAL A 186 1.64 18.56 -5.03
N GLU A 187 1.72 19.75 -5.61
CA GLU A 187 2.58 20.84 -5.13
C GLU A 187 2.27 21.23 -3.68
N THR A 188 0.99 21.38 -3.34
CA THR A 188 0.56 21.70 -1.98
C THR A 188 0.94 20.59 -1.00
N ALA A 189 0.68 19.33 -1.34
CA ALA A 189 1.02 18.19 -0.51
C ALA A 189 2.54 18.05 -0.34
N LEU A 190 3.31 18.28 -1.40
CA LEU A 190 4.77 18.25 -1.38
C LEU A 190 5.35 19.29 -0.43
N ALA A 191 4.90 20.55 -0.56
CA ALA A 191 5.38 21.62 0.31
C ALA A 191 5.08 21.34 1.79
N ARG A 192 3.88 20.85 2.10
CA ARG A 192 3.47 20.47 3.47
C ARG A 192 4.24 19.28 4.00
N SER A 193 4.37 18.21 3.19
CA SER A 193 5.16 17.03 3.57
C SER A 193 6.60 17.39 3.89
N ARG A 194 7.23 18.19 3.02
CA ARG A 194 8.61 18.63 3.19
C ARG A 194 8.79 19.42 4.47
N ALA A 195 7.94 20.41 4.74
CA ALA A 195 8.03 21.23 5.95
C ALA A 195 7.92 20.37 7.23
N ILE A 196 6.99 19.42 7.29
CA ILE A 196 6.84 18.50 8.43
C ILE A 196 8.05 17.58 8.57
N ILE A 197 8.53 17.00 7.48
CA ILE A 197 9.69 16.10 7.48
C ILE A 197 10.93 16.83 7.98
N GLU A 198 11.22 18.03 7.46
CA GLU A 198 12.35 18.86 7.88
C GLU A 198 12.24 19.28 9.37
N GLN A 199 11.04 19.59 9.86
CA GLN A 199 10.78 19.90 11.28
C GLN A 199 11.14 18.72 12.20
N HIS A 200 10.96 17.48 11.74
CA HIS A 200 11.33 16.26 12.48
C HIS A 200 12.76 15.78 12.16
N GLY A 201 13.59 16.60 11.52
CA GLY A 201 14.99 16.28 11.24
C GLY A 201 15.21 15.35 10.06
N GLY A 202 14.19 15.15 9.21
CA GLY A 202 14.33 14.39 7.97
C GLY A 202 15.08 15.18 6.90
N MET A 203 15.93 14.50 6.16
CA MET A 203 16.73 15.08 5.08
C MET A 203 16.27 14.52 3.73
N HIS A 204 16.08 15.41 2.76
CA HIS A 204 15.68 15.02 1.40
C HIS A 204 16.85 14.39 0.64
N MET A 205 16.61 13.21 0.05
CA MET A 205 17.62 12.43 -0.69
C MET A 205 17.46 12.51 -2.21
N GLY A 206 16.63 13.43 -2.70
CA GLY A 206 16.36 13.59 -4.12
C GLY A 206 15.15 12.79 -4.60
N GLU A 207 14.88 12.90 -5.89
CA GLU A 207 13.74 12.25 -6.54
C GLU A 207 14.07 10.82 -6.98
N SER A 208 15.34 10.56 -7.32
CA SER A 208 15.80 9.28 -7.87
C SER A 208 15.47 8.08 -6.97
N MET A 209 15.58 8.23 -5.65
CA MET A 209 15.29 7.16 -4.70
C MET A 209 13.82 6.76 -4.70
N GLY A 210 12.93 7.76 -4.73
CA GLY A 210 11.48 7.52 -4.84
C GLY A 210 11.10 6.90 -6.17
N GLU A 211 11.69 7.38 -7.26
CA GLU A 211 11.46 6.84 -8.61
C GLU A 211 11.95 5.40 -8.72
N THR A 212 13.16 5.08 -8.26
CA THR A 212 13.71 3.72 -8.24
C THR A 212 12.78 2.77 -7.49
N TRP A 213 12.30 3.17 -6.30
CA TRP A 213 11.33 2.38 -5.57
C TRP A 213 10.02 2.18 -6.35
N TYR A 214 9.51 3.24 -6.97
CA TYR A 214 8.26 3.16 -7.73
C TYR A 214 8.37 2.18 -8.90
N GLN A 215 9.50 2.14 -9.59
CA GLN A 215 9.76 1.20 -10.69
C GLN A 215 9.86 -0.25 -10.18
N GLY A 216 10.61 -0.48 -9.09
CA GLY A 216 10.87 -1.82 -8.54
C GLY A 216 9.84 -2.33 -7.50
N ARG A 217 8.75 -1.61 -7.24
CA ARG A 217 7.84 -1.90 -6.12
C ARG A 217 7.15 -3.27 -6.14
N PHE A 218 7.18 -3.97 -7.27
CA PHE A 218 6.63 -5.32 -7.43
C PHE A 218 7.69 -6.42 -7.51
N GLU A 219 8.97 -6.11 -7.33
CA GLU A 219 10.07 -7.06 -7.47
C GLU A 219 10.28 -7.94 -6.23
N MET A 220 9.93 -7.46 -5.04
CA MET A 220 10.15 -8.18 -3.79
C MET A 220 9.57 -9.61 -3.74
N PRO A 221 8.37 -9.91 -4.27
CA PRO A 221 7.85 -11.27 -4.30
C PRO A 221 8.70 -12.24 -5.11
N TYR A 222 9.46 -11.77 -6.11
CA TYR A 222 10.33 -12.60 -6.94
C TYR A 222 11.61 -13.06 -6.21
N LEU A 223 11.96 -12.47 -5.07
CA LEU A 223 13.10 -12.89 -4.25
C LEU A 223 12.81 -14.20 -3.49
N ARG A 224 11.53 -14.53 -3.29
CA ARG A 224 11.12 -15.70 -2.51
C ARG A 224 11.69 -17.00 -3.07
N ASP A 225 11.47 -17.26 -4.35
CA ASP A 225 11.84 -18.54 -4.96
C ASP A 225 13.38 -18.74 -4.98
N PRO A 226 14.22 -17.77 -5.42
CA PRO A 226 15.67 -17.89 -5.31
C PRO A 226 16.20 -18.06 -3.88
N MET A 227 15.53 -17.49 -2.87
CA MET A 227 15.90 -17.68 -1.47
C MET A 227 15.54 -19.09 -0.98
N MET A 228 14.35 -19.58 -1.32
CA MET A 228 13.93 -20.94 -0.97
C MET A 228 14.81 -22.02 -1.61
N GLU A 229 15.24 -21.82 -2.87
CA GLU A 229 16.23 -22.69 -3.54
C GLU A 229 17.57 -22.77 -2.80
N ARG A 230 17.92 -21.74 -2.03
CA ARG A 230 19.11 -21.69 -1.18
C ARG A 230 18.86 -22.18 0.26
N GLY A 231 17.67 -22.73 0.52
CA GLY A 231 17.30 -23.24 1.85
C GLY A 231 16.90 -22.15 2.86
N LEU A 232 16.62 -20.93 2.37
CA LEU A 232 16.18 -19.81 3.21
C LEU A 232 14.66 -19.70 3.14
N GLY A 233 13.98 -19.78 4.28
CA GLY A 233 12.55 -19.47 4.38
C GLY A 233 12.33 -17.96 4.32
N VAL A 234 11.31 -17.53 3.59
CA VAL A 234 10.88 -16.13 3.54
C VAL A 234 9.42 -16.05 3.92
N ASP A 235 9.11 -15.27 4.93
CA ASP A 235 7.75 -14.97 5.34
C ASP A 235 7.60 -13.49 5.69
N THR A 236 6.36 -13.02 5.76
CA THR A 236 6.02 -11.64 6.13
C THR A 236 5.07 -11.65 7.31
N LEU A 237 5.35 -10.81 8.29
CA LEU A 237 4.46 -10.53 9.40
C LEU A 237 3.83 -9.15 9.20
N GLU A 238 2.51 -9.09 9.21
CA GLU A 238 1.78 -7.84 9.07
C GLU A 238 0.84 -7.63 10.25
N THR A 239 0.87 -6.44 10.81
CA THR A 239 0.00 -6.05 11.93
C THR A 239 -0.32 -4.56 11.87
N ALA A 240 -1.24 -4.13 12.72
CA ALA A 240 -1.61 -2.72 12.85
C ALA A 240 -1.69 -2.33 14.32
N THR A 241 -1.28 -1.11 14.63
CA THR A 241 -1.34 -0.57 15.98
C THR A 241 -1.60 0.94 15.98
N ARG A 242 -1.76 1.52 17.17
CA ARG A 242 -1.91 2.97 17.34
C ARG A 242 -0.55 3.65 17.29
N TRP A 243 -0.53 4.92 16.90
CA TRP A 243 0.69 5.74 16.88
C TRP A 243 1.47 5.74 18.21
N SER A 244 0.76 5.69 19.34
CA SER A 244 1.37 5.63 20.67
C SER A 244 2.11 4.34 20.97
N SER A 245 1.89 3.29 20.22
CA SER A 245 2.44 1.95 20.48
C SER A 245 3.37 1.45 19.38
N ILE A 246 3.51 2.19 18.27
CA ILE A 246 4.22 1.67 17.09
C ILE A 246 5.72 1.47 17.35
N VAL A 247 6.37 2.38 18.06
CA VAL A 247 7.80 2.25 18.40
C VAL A 247 8.01 1.04 19.31
N HIS A 248 7.20 0.91 20.36
CA HIS A 248 7.27 -0.25 21.25
C HIS A 248 7.01 -1.57 20.52
N LEU A 249 6.01 -1.60 19.64
CA LEU A 249 5.72 -2.79 18.82
C LEU A 249 6.91 -3.16 17.92
N HIS A 250 7.50 -2.19 17.26
CA HIS A 250 8.71 -2.37 16.43
C HIS A 250 9.82 -3.00 17.26
N ASP A 251 10.17 -2.41 18.41
CA ASP A 251 11.29 -2.86 19.24
C ASP A 251 11.10 -4.30 19.78
N VAL A 252 9.89 -4.63 20.26
CA VAL A 252 9.63 -5.97 20.78
C VAL A 252 9.58 -7.02 19.67
N THR A 253 9.08 -6.65 18.48
CA THR A 253 8.98 -7.57 17.34
C THR A 253 10.36 -7.84 16.74
N THR A 254 11.15 -6.81 16.47
CA THR A 254 12.50 -6.95 15.91
C THR A 254 13.40 -7.74 16.85
N LYS A 255 13.30 -7.51 18.17
CA LYS A 255 14.01 -8.30 19.16
C LYS A 255 13.60 -9.77 19.16
N ALA A 256 12.30 -10.05 19.14
CA ALA A 256 11.79 -11.42 19.15
C ALA A 256 12.11 -12.22 17.87
N ILE A 257 12.36 -11.54 16.76
CA ILE A 257 12.80 -12.17 15.50
C ILE A 257 14.31 -12.43 15.52
N ALA A 258 15.08 -11.58 16.20
CA ALA A 258 16.54 -11.72 16.28
C ALA A 258 16.99 -12.80 17.28
N ASP A 259 16.20 -13.10 18.32
CA ASP A 259 16.43 -14.15 19.32
C ASP A 259 16.07 -15.54 18.76
#